data_a9b99bcc64c75c1f7851a7bfd16dc0f2
#
_entry.id   a9b99bcc64c75c1f7851a7bfd16dc0f2
#
_cell.length_a   1.000
_cell.length_b   1.000
_cell.length_c   1.000
_cell.angle_alpha   90.00
_cell.angle_beta   90.00
_cell.angle_gamma   90.00
#
_symmetry.space_group_name_H-M   'P 1'
#
loop_
_entity.id
_entity.type
_entity.pdbx_description
1 polymer ?
#
loop_
_entity_poly.entity_id
_entity_poly.type
_entity_poly.pdbx_seq_one_letter_code
_entity_poly.pdbx_strand_id
1 'polypeptide(L)'
;MRLSVTKEDASGMQKILAFFRGEVVLTAALVLALLSFLLMPPSAAAFASVDVSTLCMLFALMAVVAGLRSCGLFDWLAAGVKARVRTCRGLGFLLMSLCFFFSMVITNDVALLTFVPFTLLLLADAGAFALMWTVVLETIAANLGSMMTPIGNPQNLYLYMSRGLALGDFVQTLLPYALVSYILLALGTLLLPAQRRETAQESAPALARDRLVLYLVLLAVCLLSVLKVLPAWVAAVVVALAVALRQPDLLGKVDWALLATFLCFFVFVGNVKAAPVVSQTLEQLLTGRETLVAVVCSQVISNVPATLLLAPFTQNVTGLLLGVNLGGLGTLVASLASLISFKLYGRSQGAQRGRYLLLFTVANFGLLALLLLLVWVLG
;
A
#
# COMPACT_ATOMS: atom_id res chain seq x y z
N MET A 1 14.84 38.83 27.33
CA MET A 1 13.65 38.10 27.74
C MET A 1 13.86 36.62 27.37
N ARG A 2 14.37 35.79 28.32
CA ARG A 2 14.57 34.35 28.11
C ARG A 2 13.23 33.67 28.36
N LEU A 3 12.61 33.13 27.30
CA LEU A 3 11.45 32.28 27.45
C LEU A 3 11.90 30.99 28.18
N SER A 4 11.46 30.82 29.41
CA SER A 4 11.64 29.59 30.19
C SER A 4 10.73 28.49 29.56
N VAL A 5 11.32 27.65 28.74
CA VAL A 5 10.64 26.43 28.27
C VAL A 5 10.41 25.53 29.49
N THR A 6 9.17 25.24 29.80
CA THR A 6 8.80 24.38 30.94
C THR A 6 9.16 22.93 30.64
N LYS A 7 9.35 22.07 31.67
CA LYS A 7 9.62 20.63 31.48
C LYS A 7 8.52 19.90 30.70
N GLU A 8 7.27 20.39 30.77
CA GLU A 8 6.13 19.85 30.00
C GLU A 8 6.25 20.18 28.52
N ASP A 9 6.69 21.41 28.17
CA ASP A 9 6.94 21.82 26.78
C ASP A 9 8.07 21.02 26.14
N ALA A 10 9.12 20.71 26.90
CA ALA A 10 10.21 19.82 26.44
C ALA A 10 9.74 18.39 26.18
N SER A 11 8.82 17.85 27.00
CA SER A 11 8.18 16.54 26.78
C SER A 11 7.29 16.53 25.54
N GLY A 12 6.52 17.62 25.31
CA GLY A 12 5.68 17.77 24.11
C GLY A 12 6.52 17.85 22.83
N MET A 13 7.58 18.66 22.84
CA MET A 13 8.51 18.79 21.71
C MET A 13 9.20 17.46 21.37
N GLN A 14 9.62 16.69 22.37
CA GLN A 14 10.23 15.37 22.16
C GLN A 14 9.25 14.38 21.54
N LYS A 15 7.98 14.39 21.95
CA LYS A 15 6.93 13.54 21.36
C LYS A 15 6.67 13.90 19.89
N ILE A 16 6.60 15.19 19.58
CA ILE A 16 6.43 15.69 18.21
C ILE A 16 7.63 15.29 17.34
N LEU A 17 8.85 15.49 17.81
CA LEU A 17 10.05 15.07 17.09
C LEU A 17 10.12 13.56 16.89
N ALA A 18 9.71 12.78 17.89
CA ALA A 18 9.65 11.31 17.77
C ALA A 18 8.60 10.84 16.75
N PHE A 19 7.44 11.52 16.70
CA PHE A 19 6.42 11.27 15.70
C PHE A 19 6.97 11.52 14.28
N PHE A 20 7.54 12.68 14.01
CA PHE A 20 8.09 13.00 12.68
C PHE A 20 9.28 12.12 12.29
N ARG A 21 10.09 11.66 13.26
CA ARG A 21 11.14 10.66 13.01
C ARG A 21 10.56 9.27 12.65
N GLY A 22 9.38 8.94 13.17
CA GLY A 22 8.65 7.72 12.83
C GLY A 22 8.00 7.78 11.45
N GLU A 23 7.48 8.95 11.08
CA GLU A 23 6.74 9.20 9.85
C GLU A 23 7.61 9.93 8.80
N VAL A 24 8.62 9.22 8.28
CA VAL A 24 9.63 9.81 7.37
C VAL A 24 8.99 10.38 6.09
N VAL A 25 8.01 9.67 5.51
CA VAL A 25 7.35 10.08 4.27
C VAL A 25 6.51 11.34 4.48
N LEU A 26 5.76 11.41 5.59
CA LEU A 26 5.01 12.61 5.96
C LEU A 26 5.96 13.79 6.20
N THR A 27 7.06 13.57 6.90
CA THR A 27 8.06 14.62 7.18
C THR A 27 8.65 15.16 5.88
N ALA A 28 9.03 14.29 4.95
CA ALA A 28 9.54 14.69 3.65
C ALA A 28 8.48 15.45 2.85
N ALA A 29 7.24 14.96 2.82
CA ALA A 29 6.13 15.62 2.13
C ALA A 29 5.85 17.02 2.69
N LEU A 30 5.86 17.16 4.00
CA LEU A 30 5.68 18.46 4.67
C LEU A 30 6.81 19.45 4.34
N VAL A 31 8.06 18.99 4.40
CA VAL A 31 9.21 19.82 4.05
C VAL A 31 9.13 20.26 2.58
N LEU A 32 8.80 19.34 1.66
CA LEU A 32 8.63 19.66 0.25
C LEU A 32 7.48 20.65 0.01
N ALA A 33 6.34 20.47 0.68
CA ALA A 33 5.22 21.41 0.62
C ALA A 33 5.62 22.80 1.10
N LEU A 34 6.32 22.90 2.24
CA LEU A 34 6.81 24.18 2.78
C LEU A 34 7.85 24.83 1.85
N LEU A 35 8.81 24.06 1.33
CA LEU A 35 9.80 24.57 0.40
C LEU A 35 9.18 25.04 -0.92
N SER A 36 8.10 24.40 -1.36
CA SER A 36 7.40 24.79 -2.59
C SER A 36 6.78 26.20 -2.52
N PHE A 37 6.51 26.73 -1.31
CA PHE A 37 6.08 28.11 -1.14
C PHE A 37 7.17 29.14 -1.42
N LEU A 38 8.45 28.71 -1.53
CA LEU A 38 9.53 29.56 -2.04
C LEU A 38 9.44 29.76 -3.56
N LEU A 39 8.83 28.80 -4.28
CA LEU A 39 8.59 28.88 -5.73
C LEU A 39 7.33 29.71 -6.02
N MET A 40 6.29 29.48 -5.26
CA MET A 40 4.98 30.13 -5.41
C MET A 40 4.44 30.50 -4.02
N PRO A 41 4.12 31.77 -3.77
CA PRO A 41 3.59 32.18 -2.47
C PRO A 41 2.26 31.46 -2.16
N PRO A 42 1.93 31.26 -0.88
CA PRO A 42 0.68 30.63 -0.47
C PRO A 42 -0.51 31.33 -1.12
N SER A 43 -1.24 30.61 -1.96
CA SER A 43 -2.40 31.14 -2.69
C SER A 43 -3.56 30.14 -2.64
N ALA A 44 -4.76 30.61 -2.85
CA ALA A 44 -5.94 29.73 -2.99
C ALA A 44 -5.77 28.69 -4.09
N ALA A 45 -4.99 29.00 -5.14
CA ALA A 45 -4.69 28.08 -6.22
C ALA A 45 -3.86 26.86 -5.80
N ALA A 46 -2.93 27.03 -4.83
CA ALA A 46 -2.15 25.91 -4.28
C ALA A 46 -3.07 24.88 -3.59
N PHE A 47 -4.08 25.33 -2.87
CA PHE A 47 -5.05 24.48 -2.20
C PHE A 47 -6.15 23.94 -3.13
N ALA A 48 -6.40 24.59 -4.28
CA ALA A 48 -7.30 24.08 -5.30
C ALA A 48 -6.83 22.79 -5.97
N SER A 49 -5.54 22.45 -5.83
CA SER A 49 -4.94 21.20 -6.31
C SER A 49 -5.27 20.00 -5.42
N VAL A 50 -5.88 20.22 -4.25
CA VAL A 50 -6.20 19.14 -3.29
C VAL A 50 -7.37 18.31 -3.82
N ASP A 51 -7.12 17.04 -4.11
CA ASP A 51 -8.17 16.09 -4.49
C ASP A 51 -8.90 15.58 -3.24
N VAL A 52 -9.95 16.32 -2.86
CA VAL A 52 -10.80 15.97 -1.71
C VAL A 52 -11.50 14.63 -1.92
N SER A 53 -11.85 14.26 -3.16
CA SER A 53 -12.51 12.99 -3.46
C SER A 53 -11.62 11.80 -3.12
N THR A 54 -10.35 11.87 -3.51
CA THR A 54 -9.37 10.84 -3.15
C THR A 54 -9.16 10.76 -1.63
N LEU A 55 -9.04 11.90 -0.93
CA LEU A 55 -8.87 11.90 0.54
C LEU A 55 -10.09 11.29 1.26
N CYS A 56 -11.31 11.64 0.82
CA CYS A 56 -12.54 11.06 1.35
C CYS A 56 -12.57 9.53 1.17
N MET A 57 -12.21 9.04 -0.01
CA MET A 57 -12.21 7.60 -0.28
C MET A 57 -11.12 6.86 0.46
N LEU A 58 -9.90 7.41 0.55
CA LEU A 58 -8.83 6.84 1.38
C LEU A 58 -9.27 6.70 2.83
N PHE A 59 -9.82 7.78 3.42
CA PHE A 59 -10.35 7.75 4.78
C PHE A 59 -11.42 6.65 4.94
N ALA A 60 -12.43 6.62 4.06
CA ALA A 60 -13.54 5.68 4.15
C ALA A 60 -13.06 4.22 4.06
N LEU A 61 -12.22 3.92 3.08
CA LEU A 61 -11.67 2.57 2.91
C LEU A 61 -10.81 2.14 4.10
N MET A 62 -9.92 3.01 4.60
CA MET A 62 -9.10 2.70 5.77
C MET A 62 -9.95 2.42 7.02
N ALA A 63 -10.99 3.22 7.27
CA ALA A 63 -11.88 3.02 8.39
C ALA A 63 -12.68 1.70 8.28
N VAL A 64 -13.19 1.37 7.08
CA VAL A 64 -13.90 0.12 6.82
C VAL A 64 -12.98 -1.10 6.98
N VAL A 65 -11.77 -1.04 6.45
CA VAL A 65 -10.79 -2.13 6.55
C VAL A 65 -10.34 -2.33 8.00
N ALA A 66 -10.15 -1.26 8.78
CA ALA A 66 -9.89 -1.34 10.22
C ALA A 66 -11.06 -2.02 10.95
N GLY A 67 -12.29 -1.75 10.54
CA GLY A 67 -13.51 -2.41 11.04
C GLY A 67 -13.54 -3.90 10.71
N LEU A 68 -13.33 -4.29 9.47
CA LEU A 68 -13.26 -5.69 9.05
C LEU A 68 -12.18 -6.47 9.83
N ARG A 69 -11.03 -5.84 10.05
CA ARG A 69 -9.95 -6.41 10.86
C ARG A 69 -10.40 -6.61 12.33
N SER A 70 -11.11 -5.64 12.90
CA SER A 70 -11.60 -5.71 14.28
C SER A 70 -12.64 -6.81 14.52
N CYS A 71 -13.31 -7.29 13.46
CA CYS A 71 -14.27 -8.38 13.51
C CYS A 71 -13.65 -9.77 13.59
N GLY A 72 -12.31 -9.89 13.49
CA GLY A 72 -11.61 -11.18 13.47
C GLY A 72 -11.75 -11.94 12.14
N LEU A 73 -12.19 -11.28 11.05
CA LEU A 73 -12.41 -11.91 9.75
C LEU A 73 -11.13 -12.58 9.24
N PHE A 74 -10.00 -11.88 9.33
CA PHE A 74 -8.73 -12.37 8.80
C PHE A 74 -8.15 -13.49 9.67
N ASP A 75 -8.30 -13.39 10.97
CA ASP A 75 -7.87 -14.44 11.91
C ASP A 75 -8.67 -15.73 11.70
N TRP A 76 -9.99 -15.59 11.48
CA TRP A 76 -10.86 -16.71 11.16
C TRP A 76 -10.50 -17.39 9.83
N LEU A 77 -10.21 -16.59 8.79
CA LEU A 77 -9.75 -17.09 7.49
C LEU A 77 -8.40 -17.81 7.62
N ALA A 78 -7.44 -17.24 8.33
CA ALA A 78 -6.12 -17.83 8.54
C ALA A 78 -6.20 -19.16 9.31
N ALA A 79 -7.07 -19.26 10.32
CA ALA A 79 -7.30 -20.50 11.06
C ALA A 79 -7.89 -21.60 10.17
N GLY A 80 -8.85 -21.26 9.30
CA GLY A 80 -9.44 -22.21 8.32
C GLY A 80 -8.43 -22.76 7.33
N VAL A 81 -7.43 -21.94 6.98
CA VAL A 81 -6.31 -22.28 6.10
C VAL A 81 -5.32 -23.24 6.79
N LYS A 82 -4.95 -22.94 8.04
CA LYS A 82 -4.03 -23.75 8.86
C LYS A 82 -4.51 -25.20 8.97
N ALA A 83 -5.81 -25.42 9.12
CA ALA A 83 -6.39 -26.75 9.30
C ALA A 83 -6.33 -27.65 8.07
N ARG A 84 -6.19 -27.09 6.86
CA ARG A 84 -6.30 -27.83 5.59
C ARG A 84 -4.96 -28.14 4.93
N VAL A 85 -3.88 -27.44 5.25
CA VAL A 85 -2.58 -27.56 4.56
C VAL A 85 -1.54 -28.23 5.44
N ARG A 86 -1.03 -29.39 4.95
CA ARG A 86 -0.12 -30.27 5.69
C ARG A 86 1.35 -30.14 5.31
N THR A 87 1.71 -29.30 4.33
CA THR A 87 3.09 -29.14 3.86
C THR A 87 3.56 -27.70 3.94
N CYS A 88 4.85 -27.48 4.18
CA CYS A 88 5.45 -26.15 4.22
C CYS A 88 5.25 -25.41 2.86
N ARG A 89 5.48 -26.11 1.73
CA ARG A 89 5.25 -25.57 0.38
C ARG A 89 3.79 -25.16 0.15
N GLY A 90 2.84 -26.04 0.50
CA GLY A 90 1.42 -25.73 0.35
C GLY A 90 1.00 -24.54 1.21
N LEU A 91 1.54 -24.41 2.43
CA LEU A 91 1.26 -23.28 3.29
C LEU A 91 1.83 -21.97 2.71
N GLY A 92 3.08 -22.00 2.23
CA GLY A 92 3.68 -20.83 1.56
C GLY A 92 2.91 -20.41 0.31
N PHE A 93 2.47 -21.35 -0.52
CA PHE A 93 1.61 -21.08 -1.68
C PHE A 93 0.29 -20.43 -1.26
N LEU A 94 -0.34 -20.95 -0.22
CA LEU A 94 -1.63 -20.45 0.25
C LEU A 94 -1.51 -19.06 0.88
N LEU A 95 -0.51 -18.82 1.74
CA LEU A 95 -0.26 -17.51 2.36
C LEU A 95 0.09 -16.45 1.29
N MET A 96 0.94 -16.79 0.34
CA MET A 96 1.24 -15.94 -0.82
C MET A 96 -0.04 -15.62 -1.61
N SER A 97 -0.87 -16.62 -1.90
CA SER A 97 -2.13 -16.43 -2.63
C SER A 97 -3.12 -15.57 -1.84
N LEU A 98 -3.23 -15.75 -0.52
CA LEU A 98 -4.04 -14.89 0.33
C LEU A 98 -3.55 -13.44 0.27
N CYS A 99 -2.25 -13.18 0.39
CA CYS A 99 -1.70 -11.83 0.22
C CYS A 99 -2.06 -11.26 -1.16
N PHE A 100 -1.93 -12.04 -2.23
CA PHE A 100 -2.22 -11.59 -3.58
C PHE A 100 -3.70 -11.19 -3.75
N PHE A 101 -4.64 -12.05 -3.39
CA PHE A 101 -6.06 -11.79 -3.63
C PHE A 101 -6.67 -10.82 -2.60
N PHE A 102 -6.26 -10.91 -1.33
CA PHE A 102 -6.79 -9.98 -0.32
C PHE A 102 -6.28 -8.57 -0.51
N SER A 103 -5.05 -8.36 -0.97
CA SER A 103 -4.54 -7.02 -1.27
C SER A 103 -5.35 -6.27 -2.33
N MET A 104 -6.14 -6.98 -3.15
CA MET A 104 -7.08 -6.35 -4.09
C MET A 104 -8.24 -5.63 -3.39
N VAL A 105 -8.55 -6.01 -2.15
CA VAL A 105 -9.74 -5.53 -1.43
C VAL A 105 -9.40 -4.72 -0.18
N ILE A 106 -8.35 -5.12 0.55
CA ILE A 106 -8.00 -4.54 1.87
C ILE A 106 -6.72 -3.71 1.87
N THR A 107 -6.14 -3.44 0.74
CA THR A 107 -4.82 -2.83 0.51
C THR A 107 -3.62 -3.75 0.81
N ASN A 108 -2.52 -3.51 0.09
CA ASN A 108 -1.28 -4.27 0.24
C ASN A 108 -0.70 -4.21 1.65
N ASP A 109 -0.71 -3.05 2.28
CA ASP A 109 -0.15 -2.83 3.62
C ASP A 109 -0.92 -3.63 4.68
N VAL A 110 -2.26 -3.60 4.62
CA VAL A 110 -3.12 -4.34 5.55
C VAL A 110 -3.02 -5.85 5.33
N ALA A 111 -2.91 -6.29 4.08
CA ALA A 111 -2.68 -7.71 3.77
C ALA A 111 -1.40 -8.21 4.45
N LEU A 112 -0.29 -7.47 4.34
CA LEU A 112 0.99 -7.85 4.97
C LEU A 112 0.96 -7.76 6.49
N LEU A 113 0.35 -6.71 7.06
CA LEU A 113 0.15 -6.60 8.51
C LEU A 113 -0.69 -7.74 9.08
N THR A 114 -1.49 -8.38 8.24
CA THR A 114 -2.33 -9.51 8.63
C THR A 114 -1.60 -10.84 8.43
N PHE A 115 -1.12 -11.15 7.23
CA PHE A 115 -0.65 -12.48 6.88
C PHE A 115 0.81 -12.73 7.25
N VAL A 116 1.71 -11.74 7.21
CA VAL A 116 3.11 -11.93 7.61
C VAL A 116 3.25 -12.39 9.07
N PRO A 117 2.54 -11.83 10.08
CA PRO A 117 2.57 -12.39 11.43
C PRO A 117 2.17 -13.87 11.51
N PHE A 118 1.16 -14.28 10.72
CA PHE A 118 0.81 -15.72 10.64
C PHE A 118 1.92 -16.55 10.03
N THR A 119 2.56 -16.07 8.99
CA THR A 119 3.72 -16.73 8.38
C THR A 119 4.85 -16.90 9.39
N LEU A 120 5.17 -15.85 10.16
CA LEU A 120 6.20 -15.89 11.20
C LEU A 120 5.88 -16.91 12.29
N LEU A 121 4.61 -17.07 12.65
CA LEU A 121 4.16 -18.06 13.62
C LEU A 121 4.13 -19.48 13.02
N LEU A 122 3.55 -19.62 11.84
CA LEU A 122 3.27 -20.92 11.24
C LEU A 122 4.50 -21.61 10.64
N LEU A 123 5.50 -20.84 10.23
CA LEU A 123 6.74 -21.33 9.63
C LEU A 123 7.96 -21.16 10.55
N ALA A 124 7.76 -20.88 11.84
CA ALA A 124 8.87 -20.71 12.81
C ALA A 124 9.86 -21.87 12.77
N ASP A 125 9.35 -23.12 12.72
CA ASP A 125 10.13 -24.34 12.76
C ASP A 125 10.49 -24.90 11.35
N ALA A 126 10.07 -24.21 10.28
CA ALA A 126 10.28 -24.68 8.89
C ALA A 126 11.69 -24.37 8.33
N GLY A 127 12.54 -23.73 9.15
CA GLY A 127 13.88 -23.29 8.77
C GLY A 127 13.92 -21.86 8.21
N ALA A 128 15.08 -21.22 8.41
CA ALA A 128 15.26 -19.79 8.11
C ALA A 128 14.95 -19.42 6.65
N PHE A 129 15.34 -20.26 5.69
CA PHE A 129 15.08 -20.01 4.27
C PHE A 129 13.58 -20.06 3.95
N ALA A 130 12.86 -21.07 4.43
CA ALA A 130 11.43 -21.21 4.16
C ALA A 130 10.64 -20.03 4.71
N LEU A 131 10.95 -19.59 5.92
CA LEU A 131 10.36 -18.42 6.54
C LEU A 131 10.63 -17.13 5.74
N MET A 132 11.91 -16.85 5.45
CA MET A 132 12.31 -15.65 4.69
C MET A 132 11.67 -15.63 3.31
N TRP A 133 11.76 -16.75 2.57
CA TRP A 133 11.27 -16.83 1.21
C TRP A 133 9.76 -16.65 1.14
N THR A 134 9.00 -17.24 2.06
CA THR A 134 7.56 -17.05 2.13
C THR A 134 7.21 -15.59 2.38
N VAL A 135 7.86 -14.90 3.32
CA VAL A 135 7.61 -13.46 3.59
C VAL A 135 7.98 -12.60 2.38
N VAL A 136 9.04 -12.93 1.65
CA VAL A 136 9.39 -12.22 0.40
C VAL A 136 8.31 -12.42 -0.66
N LEU A 137 7.84 -13.67 -0.86
CA LEU A 137 6.75 -13.97 -1.81
C LEU A 137 5.45 -13.26 -1.43
N GLU A 138 5.08 -13.24 -0.14
CA GLU A 138 3.90 -12.49 0.36
C GLU A 138 4.02 -11.00 0.08
N THR A 139 5.21 -10.42 0.25
CA THR A 139 5.45 -9.00 0.03
C THR A 139 5.27 -8.64 -1.44
N ILE A 140 5.85 -9.43 -2.33
CA ILE A 140 5.70 -9.25 -3.78
C ILE A 140 4.24 -9.49 -4.18
N ALA A 141 3.60 -10.52 -3.64
CA ALA A 141 2.22 -10.86 -3.89
C ALA A 141 1.25 -9.74 -3.49
N ALA A 142 1.46 -9.13 -2.33
CA ALA A 142 0.65 -8.00 -1.88
C ALA A 142 0.80 -6.77 -2.79
N ASN A 143 2.02 -6.44 -3.22
CA ASN A 143 2.26 -5.32 -4.14
C ASN A 143 1.62 -5.56 -5.51
N LEU A 144 1.83 -6.76 -6.11
CA LEU A 144 1.35 -7.07 -7.45
C LEU A 144 -0.12 -7.49 -7.49
N GLY A 145 -0.65 -8.06 -6.42
CA GLY A 145 -2.08 -8.33 -6.30
C GLY A 145 -2.88 -7.04 -6.19
N SER A 146 -2.44 -6.13 -5.33
CA SER A 146 -3.13 -4.85 -5.10
C SER A 146 -3.26 -3.98 -6.35
N MET A 147 -2.41 -4.17 -7.36
CA MET A 147 -2.49 -3.40 -8.59
C MET A 147 -3.76 -3.69 -9.40
N MET A 148 -4.42 -4.84 -9.19
CA MET A 148 -5.58 -5.27 -9.98
C MET A 148 -6.85 -4.48 -9.72
N THR A 149 -6.93 -3.71 -8.64
CA THR A 149 -8.12 -2.93 -8.31
C THR A 149 -7.76 -1.49 -7.93
N PRO A 150 -8.67 -0.54 -8.18
CA PRO A 150 -8.46 0.83 -7.75
C PRO A 150 -8.31 0.98 -6.23
N ILE A 151 -8.93 0.10 -5.44
CA ILE A 151 -8.90 0.16 -3.97
C ILE A 151 -7.73 -0.61 -3.34
N GLY A 152 -6.99 -1.39 -4.14
CA GLY A 152 -5.90 -2.24 -3.64
C GLY A 152 -4.70 -1.46 -3.10
N ASN A 153 -4.50 -0.22 -3.55
CA ASN A 153 -3.46 0.66 -3.02
C ASN A 153 -3.80 2.15 -3.26
N PRO A 154 -3.22 3.07 -2.46
CA PRO A 154 -3.55 4.50 -2.52
C PRO A 154 -3.25 5.15 -3.87
N GLN A 155 -2.16 4.78 -4.54
CA GLN A 155 -1.77 5.35 -5.84
C GLN A 155 -2.75 4.98 -6.96
N ASN A 156 -3.28 3.76 -6.95
CA ASN A 156 -4.29 3.34 -7.91
C ASN A 156 -5.60 4.08 -7.70
N LEU A 157 -6.02 4.21 -6.44
CA LEU A 157 -7.22 4.95 -6.10
C LEU A 157 -7.13 6.40 -6.59
N TYR A 158 -5.99 7.06 -6.35
CA TYR A 158 -5.76 8.42 -6.82
C TYR A 158 -5.81 8.51 -8.35
N LEU A 159 -5.06 7.68 -9.08
CA LEU A 159 -5.08 7.70 -10.56
C LEU A 159 -6.47 7.40 -11.12
N TYR A 160 -7.15 6.41 -10.56
CA TYR A 160 -8.49 6.03 -10.99
C TYR A 160 -9.50 7.17 -10.81
N MET A 161 -9.49 7.83 -9.66
CA MET A 161 -10.43 8.91 -9.35
C MET A 161 -10.07 10.20 -10.06
N SER A 162 -8.81 10.66 -9.96
CA SER A 162 -8.37 11.96 -10.50
C SER A 162 -8.33 11.98 -12.03
N ARG A 163 -8.09 10.85 -12.69
CA ARG A 163 -8.01 10.73 -14.15
C ARG A 163 -9.30 10.22 -14.78
N GLY A 164 -10.30 9.88 -13.98
CA GLY A 164 -11.60 9.45 -14.47
C GLY A 164 -11.58 8.14 -15.26
N LEU A 165 -10.61 7.26 -14.99
CA LEU A 165 -10.44 5.99 -15.70
C LEU A 165 -11.72 5.14 -15.66
N ALA A 166 -12.01 4.43 -16.74
CA ALA A 166 -13.00 3.36 -16.70
C ALA A 166 -12.42 2.12 -16.01
N LEU A 167 -13.25 1.41 -15.24
CA LEU A 167 -12.78 0.20 -14.52
C LEU A 167 -12.27 -0.88 -15.50
N GLY A 168 -12.93 -1.00 -16.66
CA GLY A 168 -12.52 -1.94 -17.71
C GLY A 168 -11.11 -1.66 -18.21
N ASP A 169 -10.82 -0.41 -18.55
CA ASP A 169 -9.50 0.00 -19.06
C ASP A 169 -8.42 -0.18 -17.99
N PHE A 170 -8.74 0.18 -16.73
CA PHE A 170 -7.85 -0.02 -15.60
C PHE A 170 -7.46 -1.49 -15.43
N VAL A 171 -8.46 -2.39 -15.41
CA VAL A 171 -8.23 -3.83 -15.24
C VAL A 171 -7.51 -4.42 -16.46
N GLN A 172 -7.93 -4.09 -17.69
CA GLN A 172 -7.28 -4.59 -18.91
C GLN A 172 -5.81 -4.21 -19.00
N THR A 173 -5.46 -2.99 -18.57
CA THR A 173 -4.06 -2.54 -18.55
C THR A 173 -3.19 -3.40 -17.63
N LEU A 174 -3.69 -3.78 -16.46
CA LEU A 174 -2.89 -4.43 -15.41
C LEU A 174 -3.00 -5.95 -15.40
N LEU A 175 -4.06 -6.50 -15.97
CA LEU A 175 -4.37 -7.94 -15.94
C LEU A 175 -3.23 -8.83 -16.47
N PRO A 176 -2.59 -8.56 -17.64
CA PRO A 176 -1.51 -9.42 -18.12
C PRO A 176 -0.36 -9.52 -17.14
N TYR A 177 0.02 -8.40 -16.53
CA TYR A 177 1.13 -8.32 -15.57
C TYR A 177 0.78 -9.02 -14.27
N ALA A 178 -0.45 -8.89 -13.79
CA ALA A 178 -0.93 -9.58 -12.59
C ALA A 178 -0.96 -11.10 -12.79
N LEU A 179 -1.46 -11.57 -13.92
CA LEU A 179 -1.50 -13.01 -14.23
C LEU A 179 -0.11 -13.62 -14.31
N VAL A 180 0.80 -12.98 -15.06
CA VAL A 180 2.19 -13.44 -15.15
C VAL A 180 2.86 -13.41 -13.78
N SER A 181 2.64 -12.36 -13.00
CA SER A 181 3.16 -12.24 -11.64
C SER A 181 2.67 -13.37 -10.74
N TYR A 182 1.37 -13.65 -10.75
CA TYR A 182 0.81 -14.73 -9.94
C TYR A 182 1.40 -16.10 -10.30
N ILE A 183 1.55 -16.38 -11.60
CA ILE A 183 2.17 -17.63 -12.07
C ILE A 183 3.63 -17.73 -11.60
N LEU A 184 4.42 -16.65 -11.76
CA LEU A 184 5.82 -16.64 -11.34
C LEU A 184 5.96 -16.79 -9.82
N LEU A 185 5.08 -16.15 -9.03
CA LEU A 185 5.04 -16.30 -7.59
C LEU A 185 4.65 -17.72 -7.17
N ALA A 186 3.65 -18.32 -7.85
CA ALA A 186 3.26 -19.72 -7.63
C ALA A 186 4.42 -20.68 -7.92
N LEU A 187 5.15 -20.47 -9.01
CA LEU A 187 6.37 -21.21 -9.31
C LEU A 187 7.47 -20.96 -8.26
N GLY A 188 7.60 -19.74 -7.76
CA GLY A 188 8.53 -19.41 -6.67
C GLY A 188 8.27 -20.20 -5.38
N THR A 189 7.03 -20.61 -5.12
CA THR A 189 6.71 -21.48 -3.98
C THR A 189 7.27 -22.89 -4.11
N LEU A 190 7.62 -23.33 -5.31
CA LEU A 190 8.25 -24.65 -5.54
C LEU A 190 9.64 -24.75 -4.90
N LEU A 191 10.30 -23.61 -4.64
CA LEU A 191 11.58 -23.56 -3.91
C LEU A 191 11.41 -23.90 -2.43
N LEU A 192 10.19 -23.86 -1.89
CA LEU A 192 9.92 -24.22 -0.51
C LEU A 192 9.98 -25.73 -0.31
N PRO A 193 10.46 -26.20 0.87
CA PRO A 193 10.52 -27.63 1.18
C PRO A 193 9.10 -28.24 1.22
N ALA A 194 8.96 -29.46 0.69
CA ALA A 194 7.72 -30.22 0.74
C ALA A 194 7.50 -30.96 2.08
N GLN A 195 8.24 -30.59 3.10
CA GLN A 195 8.22 -31.21 4.42
C GLN A 195 6.79 -31.18 5.01
N ARG A 196 6.34 -32.31 5.57
CA ARG A 196 5.07 -32.38 6.31
C ARG A 196 5.19 -31.64 7.62
N ARG A 197 4.11 -30.97 8.02
CA ARG A 197 3.97 -30.24 9.27
C ARG A 197 2.95 -30.97 10.15
N GLU A 198 3.19 -30.96 11.43
CA GLU A 198 2.17 -31.34 12.39
C GLU A 198 1.13 -30.20 12.44
N THR A 199 -0.11 -30.51 12.13
CA THR A 199 -1.20 -29.53 12.20
C THR A 199 -1.76 -29.53 13.61
N ALA A 200 -1.42 -28.53 14.41
CA ALA A 200 -2.14 -28.30 15.65
C ALA A 200 -3.57 -27.84 15.31
N GLN A 201 -4.57 -28.54 15.83
CA GLN A 201 -5.97 -28.11 15.79
C GLN A 201 -6.15 -26.98 16.80
N GLU A 202 -6.02 -25.75 16.36
CA GLU A 202 -6.49 -24.58 17.11
C GLU A 202 -7.91 -24.25 16.68
N SER A 203 -8.76 -23.98 17.64
CA SER A 203 -10.13 -23.52 17.37
C SER A 203 -10.08 -22.19 16.64
N ALA A 204 -10.84 -22.05 15.56
CA ALA A 204 -10.95 -20.78 14.86
C ALA A 204 -11.47 -19.69 15.81
N PRO A 205 -10.88 -18.50 15.84
CA PRO A 205 -11.36 -17.42 16.68
C PRO A 205 -12.80 -17.05 16.34
N ALA A 206 -13.53 -16.58 17.35
CA ALA A 206 -14.94 -16.20 17.18
C ALA A 206 -15.05 -14.98 16.24
N LEU A 207 -15.92 -15.10 15.25
CA LEU A 207 -16.22 -14.04 14.30
C LEU A 207 -17.36 -13.16 14.86
N ALA A 208 -17.13 -11.84 14.96
CA ALA A 208 -18.16 -10.89 15.37
C ALA A 208 -19.11 -10.60 14.20
N ARG A 209 -20.09 -11.50 13.98
CA ARG A 209 -20.96 -11.52 12.79
C ARG A 209 -21.75 -10.22 12.59
N ASP A 210 -22.30 -9.65 13.65
CA ASP A 210 -23.11 -8.42 13.54
C ASP A 210 -22.28 -7.23 13.04
N ARG A 211 -21.06 -7.10 13.57
CA ARG A 211 -20.10 -6.08 13.12
C ARG A 211 -19.58 -6.35 11.71
N LEU A 212 -19.34 -7.61 11.38
CA LEU A 212 -18.91 -8.01 10.05
C LEU A 212 -19.92 -7.58 8.98
N VAL A 213 -21.22 -7.85 9.19
CA VAL A 213 -22.27 -7.43 8.24
C VAL A 213 -22.24 -5.91 8.04
N LEU A 214 -22.13 -5.13 9.13
CA LEU A 214 -22.02 -3.67 9.04
C LEU A 214 -20.85 -3.24 8.14
N TYR A 215 -19.63 -3.77 8.39
CA TYR A 215 -18.47 -3.35 7.62
C TYR A 215 -18.47 -3.86 6.17
N LEU A 216 -19.13 -4.99 5.89
CA LEU A 216 -19.35 -5.43 4.50
C LEU A 216 -20.34 -4.50 3.77
N VAL A 217 -21.39 -4.02 4.43
CA VAL A 217 -22.29 -3.02 3.86
C VAL A 217 -21.57 -1.70 3.63
N LEU A 218 -20.75 -1.24 4.59
CA LEU A 218 -19.94 -0.03 4.41
C LEU A 218 -18.90 -0.19 3.29
N LEU A 219 -18.30 -1.37 3.12
CA LEU A 219 -17.44 -1.67 1.98
C LEU A 219 -18.22 -1.57 0.66
N ALA A 220 -19.45 -2.10 0.61
CA ALA A 220 -20.28 -1.97 -0.58
C ALA A 220 -20.61 -0.50 -0.90
N VAL A 221 -20.85 0.35 0.11
CA VAL A 221 -21.01 1.81 -0.08
C VAL A 221 -19.76 2.44 -0.67
N CYS A 222 -18.57 2.08 -0.17
CA CYS A 222 -17.30 2.54 -0.75
C CYS A 222 -17.14 2.06 -2.21
N LEU A 223 -17.47 0.80 -2.51
CA LEU A 223 -17.40 0.27 -3.88
C LEU A 223 -18.36 0.98 -4.83
N LEU A 224 -19.58 1.31 -4.40
CA LEU A 224 -20.51 2.12 -5.19
C LEU A 224 -19.93 3.51 -5.50
N SER A 225 -19.16 4.09 -4.58
CA SER A 225 -18.48 5.36 -4.83
C SER A 225 -17.30 5.19 -5.80
N VAL A 226 -16.51 4.13 -5.69
CA VAL A 226 -15.46 3.81 -6.66
C VAL A 226 -16.03 3.58 -8.06
N LEU A 227 -17.21 2.94 -8.16
CA LEU A 227 -17.95 2.76 -9.42
C LEU A 227 -18.65 4.05 -9.92
N LYS A 228 -18.41 5.18 -9.26
CA LYS A 228 -18.96 6.51 -9.60
C LYS A 228 -20.49 6.61 -9.51
N VAL A 229 -21.13 5.68 -8.78
CA VAL A 229 -22.58 5.71 -8.49
C VAL A 229 -22.89 6.71 -7.37
N LEU A 230 -21.99 6.81 -6.37
CA LEU A 230 -22.11 7.72 -5.22
C LEU A 230 -20.93 8.71 -5.20
N PRO A 231 -21.15 9.98 -4.82
CA PRO A 231 -20.06 10.91 -4.55
C PRO A 231 -19.15 10.42 -3.40
N ALA A 232 -17.83 10.60 -3.51
CA ALA A 232 -16.86 10.14 -2.53
C ALA A 232 -17.09 10.71 -1.12
N TRP A 233 -17.50 11.99 -1.03
CA TRP A 233 -17.81 12.64 0.24
C TRP A 233 -19.02 12.00 0.95
N VAL A 234 -20.02 11.51 0.20
CA VAL A 234 -21.18 10.80 0.77
C VAL A 234 -20.73 9.50 1.43
N ALA A 235 -19.92 8.70 0.72
CA ALA A 235 -19.36 7.47 1.27
C ALA A 235 -18.55 7.75 2.54
N ALA A 236 -17.69 8.78 2.53
CA ALA A 236 -16.88 9.18 3.68
C ALA A 236 -17.75 9.59 4.89
N VAL A 237 -18.79 10.39 4.68
CA VAL A 237 -19.71 10.81 5.75
C VAL A 237 -20.47 9.61 6.33
N VAL A 238 -21.03 8.74 5.48
CA VAL A 238 -21.73 7.52 5.91
C VAL A 238 -20.81 6.63 6.75
N VAL A 239 -19.59 6.39 6.27
CA VAL A 239 -18.61 5.58 7.02
C VAL A 239 -18.21 6.26 8.32
N ALA A 240 -17.91 7.57 8.31
CA ALA A 240 -17.53 8.32 9.51
C ALA A 240 -18.60 8.25 10.58
N LEU A 241 -19.86 8.48 10.21
CA LEU A 241 -21.01 8.42 11.14
C LEU A 241 -21.21 7.00 11.68
N ALA A 242 -21.18 5.99 10.81
CA ALA A 242 -21.37 4.61 11.22
C ALA A 242 -20.27 4.15 12.21
N VAL A 243 -19.01 4.48 11.92
CA VAL A 243 -17.86 4.17 12.78
C VAL A 243 -17.91 4.95 14.08
N ALA A 244 -18.18 6.26 14.04
CA ALA A 244 -18.28 7.10 15.24
C ALA A 244 -19.38 6.64 16.19
N LEU A 245 -20.52 6.17 15.67
CA LEU A 245 -21.65 5.70 16.48
C LEU A 245 -21.48 4.28 17.02
N ARG A 246 -20.73 3.41 16.32
CA ARG A 246 -20.63 1.98 16.67
C ARG A 246 -19.30 1.58 17.30
N GLN A 247 -18.20 2.15 16.82
CA GLN A 247 -16.84 1.84 17.26
C GLN A 247 -15.91 3.06 17.08
N PRO A 248 -16.06 4.13 17.89
CA PRO A 248 -15.26 5.37 17.72
C PRO A 248 -13.75 5.14 17.80
N ASP A 249 -13.31 4.11 18.54
CA ASP A 249 -11.89 3.75 18.66
C ASP A 249 -11.21 3.42 17.32
N LEU A 250 -12.00 3.01 16.32
CA LEU A 250 -11.47 2.71 14.99
C LEU A 250 -11.02 3.96 14.23
N LEU A 251 -11.56 5.14 14.55
CA LEU A 251 -11.07 6.39 13.98
C LEU A 251 -9.62 6.65 14.34
N GLY A 252 -9.17 6.19 15.51
CA GLY A 252 -7.76 6.20 15.90
C GLY A 252 -6.88 5.19 15.17
N LYS A 253 -7.46 4.24 14.43
CA LYS A 253 -6.75 3.24 13.62
C LYS A 253 -6.64 3.63 12.14
N VAL A 254 -7.29 4.72 11.74
CA VAL A 254 -7.10 5.31 10.40
C VAL A 254 -5.68 5.86 10.29
N ASP A 255 -5.03 5.64 9.17
CA ASP A 255 -3.71 6.19 8.89
C ASP A 255 -3.79 7.69 8.53
N TRP A 256 -3.86 8.52 9.58
CA TRP A 256 -3.89 9.98 9.44
C TRP A 256 -2.58 10.53 8.87
N ALA A 257 -1.45 9.84 9.09
CA ALA A 257 -0.18 10.25 8.52
C ALA A 257 -0.17 10.10 7.01
N LEU A 258 -0.78 9.03 6.48
CA LEU A 258 -0.97 8.85 5.04
C LEU A 258 -1.85 9.96 4.44
N LEU A 259 -2.99 10.28 5.07
CA LEU A 259 -3.88 11.36 4.60
C LEU A 259 -3.18 12.73 4.60
N ALA A 260 -2.44 13.04 5.66
CA ALA A 260 -1.63 14.26 5.75
C ALA A 260 -0.52 14.28 4.69
N THR A 261 0.09 13.14 4.39
CA THR A 261 1.09 12.98 3.33
C THR A 261 0.49 13.33 1.97
N PHE A 262 -0.69 12.80 1.64
CA PHE A 262 -1.41 13.14 0.42
C PHE A 262 -1.72 14.64 0.33
N LEU A 263 -2.22 15.22 1.40
CA LEU A 263 -2.51 16.66 1.46
C LEU A 263 -1.25 17.50 1.20
N CYS A 264 -0.12 17.18 1.85
CA CYS A 264 1.15 17.86 1.64
C CYS A 264 1.65 17.72 0.19
N PHE A 265 1.53 16.51 -0.40
CA PHE A 265 1.91 16.31 -1.80
C PHE A 265 1.00 17.05 -2.77
N PHE A 266 -0.30 17.12 -2.53
CA PHE A 266 -1.20 17.91 -3.38
C PHE A 266 -0.81 19.39 -3.40
N VAL A 267 -0.50 19.98 -2.25
CA VAL A 267 -0.03 21.37 -2.15
C VAL A 267 1.32 21.53 -2.86
N PHE A 268 2.28 20.64 -2.59
CA PHE A 268 3.59 20.65 -3.23
C PHE A 268 3.48 20.61 -4.76
N VAL A 269 2.73 19.65 -5.28
CA VAL A 269 2.56 19.44 -6.72
C VAL A 269 1.78 20.58 -7.36
N GLY A 270 0.78 21.15 -6.67
CA GLY A 270 0.07 22.35 -7.13
C GLY A 270 1.01 23.53 -7.36
N ASN A 271 1.95 23.76 -6.43
CA ASN A 271 2.95 24.81 -6.56
C ASN A 271 3.98 24.51 -7.67
N VAL A 272 4.45 23.25 -7.78
CA VAL A 272 5.36 22.81 -8.84
C VAL A 272 4.73 22.98 -10.22
N LYS A 273 3.47 22.60 -10.36
CA LYS A 273 2.72 22.77 -11.62
C LYS A 273 2.58 24.23 -12.04
N ALA A 274 2.48 25.14 -11.08
CA ALA A 274 2.40 26.57 -11.33
C ALA A 274 3.75 27.20 -11.71
N ALA A 275 4.88 26.46 -11.58
CA ALA A 275 6.22 26.91 -11.96
C ALA A 275 6.56 26.42 -13.40
N PRO A 276 6.52 27.29 -14.45
CA PRO A 276 6.54 26.84 -15.84
C PRO A 276 7.80 26.04 -16.22
N VAL A 277 8.97 26.46 -15.74
CA VAL A 277 10.25 25.79 -16.05
C VAL A 277 10.27 24.36 -15.50
N VAL A 278 9.82 24.16 -14.27
CA VAL A 278 9.81 22.83 -13.62
C VAL A 278 8.76 21.94 -14.28
N SER A 279 7.56 22.49 -14.54
CA SER A 279 6.47 21.79 -15.23
C SER A 279 6.92 21.27 -16.59
N GLN A 280 7.48 22.12 -17.45
CA GLN A 280 7.96 21.76 -18.79
C GLN A 280 9.08 20.71 -18.73
N THR A 281 10.02 20.84 -17.77
CA THR A 281 11.10 19.85 -17.60
C THR A 281 10.54 18.47 -17.23
N LEU A 282 9.57 18.40 -16.30
CA LEU A 282 8.95 17.14 -15.90
C LEU A 282 8.12 16.54 -17.05
N GLU A 283 7.38 17.35 -17.81
CA GLU A 283 6.63 16.89 -18.98
C GLU A 283 7.56 16.32 -20.05
N GLN A 284 8.67 16.99 -20.35
CA GLN A 284 9.68 16.49 -21.31
C GLN A 284 10.34 15.20 -20.85
N LEU A 285 10.64 15.07 -19.56
CA LEU A 285 11.23 13.88 -18.98
C LEU A 285 10.29 12.67 -19.08
N LEU A 286 8.98 12.91 -18.88
CA LEU A 286 7.95 11.88 -18.87
C LEU A 286 7.55 11.43 -20.27
N THR A 287 7.45 12.35 -21.24
CA THR A 287 6.90 12.07 -22.56
C THR A 287 7.56 10.86 -23.23
N GLY A 288 6.77 9.80 -23.46
CA GLY A 288 7.20 8.53 -24.05
C GLY A 288 8.04 7.63 -23.14
N ARG A 289 8.23 8.01 -21.85
CA ARG A 289 9.05 7.26 -20.87
C ARG A 289 8.37 7.11 -19.53
N GLU A 290 7.06 7.33 -19.47
CA GLU A 290 6.28 7.41 -18.22
C GLU A 290 6.50 6.19 -17.34
N THR A 291 6.44 4.99 -17.92
CA THR A 291 6.65 3.73 -17.18
C THR A 291 8.02 3.66 -16.54
N LEU A 292 9.09 3.94 -17.29
CA LEU A 292 10.45 3.86 -16.76
C LEU A 292 10.74 4.95 -15.73
N VAL A 293 10.31 6.19 -16.01
CA VAL A 293 10.46 7.31 -15.06
C VAL A 293 9.73 7.02 -13.76
N ALA A 294 8.50 6.51 -13.83
CA ALA A 294 7.73 6.16 -12.65
C ALA A 294 8.38 5.01 -11.86
N VAL A 295 8.90 3.98 -12.52
CA VAL A 295 9.66 2.90 -11.87
C VAL A 295 10.87 3.45 -11.14
N VAL A 296 11.70 4.29 -11.81
CA VAL A 296 12.91 4.85 -11.20
C VAL A 296 12.59 5.79 -10.03
N CYS A 297 11.61 6.69 -10.20
CA CYS A 297 11.16 7.56 -9.12
C CYS A 297 10.68 6.76 -7.90
N SER A 298 9.93 5.67 -8.14
CA SER A 298 9.44 4.81 -7.05
C SER A 298 10.57 4.21 -6.23
N GLN A 299 11.73 3.89 -6.84
CA GLN A 299 12.88 3.36 -6.11
C GLN A 299 13.45 4.34 -5.09
N VAL A 300 13.25 5.64 -5.28
CA VAL A 300 13.84 6.70 -4.45
C VAL A 300 12.84 7.27 -3.45
N ILE A 301 11.62 7.59 -3.92
CA ILE A 301 10.62 8.30 -3.10
C ILE A 301 9.38 7.47 -2.78
N SER A 302 9.36 6.18 -3.12
CA SER A 302 8.20 5.28 -3.04
C SER A 302 7.14 5.54 -4.12
N ASN A 303 6.39 4.48 -4.47
CA ASN A 303 5.42 4.51 -5.57
C ASN A 303 4.25 5.49 -5.35
N VAL A 304 3.76 5.67 -4.12
CA VAL A 304 2.68 6.60 -3.82
C VAL A 304 3.10 8.05 -4.03
N PRO A 305 4.19 8.56 -3.41
CA PRO A 305 4.72 9.89 -3.71
C PRO A 305 5.09 10.09 -5.19
N ALA A 306 5.71 9.09 -5.82
CA ALA A 306 6.04 9.15 -7.24
C ALA A 306 4.78 9.36 -8.10
N THR A 307 3.69 8.66 -7.78
CA THR A 307 2.40 8.82 -8.47
C THR A 307 1.88 10.23 -8.35
N LEU A 308 1.80 10.75 -7.13
CA LEU A 308 1.30 12.10 -6.86
C LEU A 308 2.14 13.18 -7.56
N LEU A 309 3.47 12.99 -7.57
CA LEU A 309 4.39 13.91 -8.23
C LEU A 309 4.23 13.88 -9.75
N LEU A 310 4.17 12.69 -10.37
CA LEU A 310 4.27 12.56 -11.82
C LEU A 310 2.92 12.69 -12.54
N ALA A 311 1.82 12.31 -11.89
CA ALA A 311 0.51 12.29 -12.52
C ALA A 311 0.09 13.61 -13.19
N PRO A 312 0.31 14.81 -12.62
CA PRO A 312 -0.10 16.06 -13.25
C PRO A 312 0.66 16.43 -14.53
N PHE A 313 1.82 15.80 -14.78
CA PHE A 313 2.74 16.16 -15.88
C PHE A 313 2.73 15.16 -17.04
N THR A 314 1.77 14.23 -17.08
CA THR A 314 1.59 13.33 -18.22
C THR A 314 0.12 13.14 -18.58
N GLN A 315 -0.13 12.92 -19.86
CA GLN A 315 -1.44 12.47 -20.38
C GLN A 315 -1.46 10.94 -20.59
N ASN A 316 -0.32 10.28 -20.61
CA ASN A 316 -0.22 8.83 -20.74
C ASN A 316 -0.45 8.17 -19.38
N VAL A 317 -1.71 8.08 -18.98
CA VAL A 317 -2.11 7.50 -17.70
C VAL A 317 -1.80 6.01 -17.63
N THR A 318 -1.90 5.30 -18.77
CA THR A 318 -1.59 3.86 -18.87
C THR A 318 -0.13 3.59 -18.54
N GLY A 319 0.80 4.32 -19.17
CA GLY A 319 2.24 4.19 -18.89
C GLY A 319 2.58 4.54 -17.45
N LEU A 320 1.97 5.60 -16.90
CA LEU A 320 2.15 5.97 -15.50
C LEU A 320 1.60 4.89 -14.55
N LEU A 321 0.38 4.39 -14.79
CA LEU A 321 -0.28 3.36 -13.99
C LEU A 321 0.58 2.08 -13.93
N LEU A 322 1.09 1.62 -15.06
CA LEU A 322 2.02 0.50 -15.13
C LEU A 322 3.29 0.80 -14.32
N GLY A 323 3.92 1.95 -14.57
CA GLY A 323 5.18 2.31 -13.96
C GLY A 323 5.14 2.39 -12.43
N VAL A 324 4.08 2.98 -11.85
CA VAL A 324 3.97 3.12 -10.39
C VAL A 324 3.59 1.81 -9.69
N ASN A 325 2.90 0.91 -10.38
CA ASN A 325 2.58 -0.41 -9.84
C ASN A 325 3.79 -1.35 -9.89
N LEU A 326 4.44 -1.46 -11.04
CA LEU A 326 5.67 -2.24 -11.18
C LEU A 326 6.82 -1.64 -10.37
N GLY A 327 6.87 -0.31 -10.27
CA GLY A 327 7.83 0.43 -9.45
C GLY A 327 7.70 0.19 -7.94
N GLY A 328 6.62 -0.40 -7.47
CA GLY A 328 6.51 -0.90 -6.09
C GLY A 328 7.40 -2.10 -5.78
N LEU A 329 7.93 -2.77 -6.82
CA LEU A 329 9.01 -3.76 -6.72
C LEU A 329 10.38 -3.05 -6.70
N GLY A 330 11.43 -3.78 -6.35
CA GLY A 330 12.83 -3.31 -6.35
C GLY A 330 13.35 -3.06 -4.95
N THR A 331 13.60 -1.79 -4.58
CA THR A 331 14.14 -1.43 -3.26
C THR A 331 13.09 -1.56 -2.15
N LEU A 332 13.53 -1.65 -0.89
CA LEU A 332 12.61 -1.59 0.26
C LEU A 332 11.83 -0.26 0.35
N VAL A 333 12.40 0.82 -0.18
CA VAL A 333 11.79 2.14 -0.17
C VAL A 333 10.72 2.27 -1.25
N ALA A 334 10.80 1.45 -2.30
CA ALA A 334 9.89 1.51 -3.43
C ALA A 334 8.41 1.33 -3.04
N SER A 335 8.13 0.61 -1.96
CA SER A 335 6.79 0.45 -1.39
C SER A 335 6.83 0.43 0.13
N LEU A 336 5.90 1.15 0.79
CA LEU A 336 5.71 1.09 2.24
C LEU A 336 5.39 -0.34 2.71
N ALA A 337 4.64 -1.09 1.93
CA ALA A 337 4.35 -2.51 2.16
C ALA A 337 5.62 -3.35 2.34
N SER A 338 6.65 -3.09 1.52
CA SER A 338 7.95 -3.75 1.62
C SER A 338 8.68 -3.43 2.93
N LEU A 339 8.61 -2.18 3.39
CA LEU A 339 9.17 -1.78 4.69
C LEU A 339 8.42 -2.43 5.86
N ILE A 340 7.10 -2.58 5.77
CA ILE A 340 6.27 -3.23 6.79
C ILE A 340 6.71 -4.69 6.96
N SER A 341 6.77 -5.45 5.89
CA SER A 341 7.16 -6.87 5.95
C SER A 341 8.59 -7.06 6.45
N PHE A 342 9.53 -6.20 6.02
CA PHE A 342 10.91 -6.21 6.53
C PHE A 342 10.97 -5.92 8.04
N LYS A 343 10.20 -4.94 8.53
CA LYS A 343 10.13 -4.62 9.95
C LYS A 343 9.52 -5.77 10.76
N LEU A 344 8.46 -6.40 10.25
CA LEU A 344 7.81 -7.54 10.89
C LEU A 344 8.76 -8.74 10.97
N TYR A 345 9.36 -9.13 9.85
CA TYR A 345 10.36 -10.19 9.81
C TYR A 345 11.54 -9.89 10.76
N GLY A 346 12.05 -8.66 10.73
CA GLY A 346 13.19 -8.23 11.54
C GLY A 346 12.96 -8.25 13.07
N ARG A 347 11.70 -8.39 13.51
CA ARG A 347 11.33 -8.56 14.93
C ARG A 347 11.18 -10.02 15.35
N SER A 348 11.19 -10.96 14.42
CA SER A 348 11.09 -12.39 14.73
C SER A 348 12.38 -12.92 15.36
N GLN A 349 12.26 -13.99 16.17
CA GLN A 349 13.41 -14.63 16.77
C GLN A 349 14.31 -15.24 15.68
N GLY A 350 15.62 -15.01 15.79
CA GLY A 350 16.59 -15.53 14.81
C GLY A 350 16.56 -14.83 13.44
N ALA A 351 15.95 -13.65 13.33
CA ALA A 351 15.86 -12.90 12.08
C ALA A 351 17.23 -12.60 11.45
N GLN A 352 17.45 -13.07 10.24
CA GLN A 352 18.65 -12.85 9.44
C GLN A 352 18.45 -11.69 8.46
N ARG A 353 18.40 -10.46 8.98
CA ARG A 353 18.03 -9.25 8.22
C ARG A 353 18.86 -9.05 6.94
N GLY A 354 20.17 -9.29 6.97
CA GLY A 354 21.04 -9.13 5.80
C GLY A 354 20.71 -10.14 4.70
N ARG A 355 20.49 -11.42 5.06
CA ARG A 355 20.07 -12.46 4.10
C ARG A 355 18.67 -12.20 3.54
N TYR A 356 17.74 -11.74 4.39
CA TYR A 356 16.42 -11.34 3.94
C TYR A 356 16.52 -10.21 2.91
N LEU A 357 17.30 -9.17 3.20
CA LEU A 357 17.47 -8.03 2.31
C LEU A 357 18.06 -8.45 0.96
N LEU A 358 19.07 -9.33 0.96
CA LEU A 358 19.65 -9.85 -0.28
C LEU A 358 18.60 -10.63 -1.08
N LEU A 359 17.91 -11.57 -0.44
CA LEU A 359 16.88 -12.42 -1.07
C LEU A 359 15.72 -11.57 -1.61
N PHE A 360 15.26 -10.60 -0.81
CA PHE A 360 14.24 -9.63 -1.19
C PHE A 360 14.66 -8.84 -2.42
N THR A 361 15.87 -8.26 -2.39
CA THR A 361 16.39 -7.42 -3.48
C THR A 361 16.52 -8.20 -4.79
N VAL A 362 17.12 -9.40 -4.73
CA VAL A 362 17.28 -10.26 -5.92
C VAL A 362 15.92 -10.66 -6.50
N ALA A 363 14.98 -11.09 -5.66
CA ALA A 363 13.66 -11.50 -6.10
C ALA A 363 12.85 -10.34 -6.71
N ASN A 364 12.85 -9.18 -6.04
CA ASN A 364 12.10 -8.01 -6.50
C ASN A 364 12.67 -7.42 -7.79
N PHE A 365 13.99 -7.22 -7.89
CA PHE A 365 14.61 -6.71 -9.14
C PHE A 365 14.53 -7.72 -10.26
N GLY A 366 14.68 -9.02 -9.98
CA GLY A 366 14.52 -10.09 -10.98
C GLY A 366 13.12 -10.09 -11.57
N LEU A 367 12.10 -10.02 -10.72
CA LEU A 367 10.72 -9.97 -11.20
C LEU A 367 10.38 -8.64 -11.88
N LEU A 368 10.87 -7.51 -11.36
CA LEU A 368 10.72 -6.21 -12.01
C LEU A 368 11.30 -6.21 -13.42
N ALA A 369 12.50 -6.77 -13.62
CA ALA A 369 13.12 -6.88 -14.94
C ALA A 369 12.29 -7.73 -15.91
N LEU A 370 11.76 -8.87 -15.43
CA LEU A 370 10.86 -9.72 -16.23
C LEU A 370 9.57 -9.00 -16.63
N LEU A 371 8.96 -8.25 -15.69
CA LEU A 371 7.73 -7.51 -15.97
C LEU A 371 7.98 -6.30 -16.88
N LEU A 372 9.13 -5.62 -16.77
CA LEU A 372 9.52 -4.57 -17.70
C LEU A 372 9.79 -5.12 -19.12
N LEU A 373 10.38 -6.32 -19.23
CA LEU A 373 10.48 -7.00 -20.49
C LEU A 373 9.10 -7.32 -21.08
N LEU A 374 8.16 -7.75 -20.24
CA LEU A 374 6.77 -7.98 -20.67
C LEU A 374 6.10 -6.67 -21.14
N VAL A 375 6.35 -5.54 -20.47
CA VAL A 375 5.87 -4.21 -20.93
C VAL A 375 6.42 -3.91 -22.32
N TRP A 376 7.71 -4.17 -22.57
CA TRP A 376 8.33 -3.94 -23.88
C TRP A 376 7.80 -4.85 -24.99
N VAL A 377 7.41 -6.07 -24.65
CA VAL A 377 6.86 -7.04 -25.62
C VAL A 377 5.39 -6.75 -25.95
N LEU A 378 4.61 -6.26 -24.99
CA LEU A 378 3.17 -6.01 -25.17
C LEU A 378 2.85 -4.58 -25.66
N GLY A 379 3.75 -3.65 -25.44
CA GLY A 379 3.57 -2.23 -25.78
C GLY A 379 4.36 -1.80 -26.95
#